data_dc04bbf574e8c0c99ba1d47ecbe2008a
#
_entry.id   dc04bbf574e8c0c99ba1d47ecbe2008a
#
_cell.length_a   1.000
_cell.length_b   1.000
_cell.length_c   1.000
_cell.angle_alpha   90.00
_cell.angle_beta   90.00
_cell.angle_gamma   90.00
#
_symmetry.space_group_name_H-M   'P 1'
#
loop_
_entity.id
_entity.type
_entity.pdbx_description
1 polymer ?
#
loop_
_entity_poly.entity_id
_entity_poly.type
_entity_poly.pdbx_seq_one_letter_code
_entity_poly.pdbx_strand_id
1 'polypeptide(L)'
;VHSASASHKKSSNWISLYIALGVVWGCSFIFIKLGLEFLTPIGVAFGRVSLGALTLLLWARFKGIELPKGRLMWLHLWIVALLLNVIPGILFAVAETEVTSILAGIINAVTPLMTLLAIMVAFREEKPKSYQVVGLLTGFLGVLTVLGAWQGLGENPVGAVVALLCAVACYGISFPYSRKFVLPKKLQAESLAAGQLTMGAITLLPMYLVDGIAKDNYRPGPVFAMLTLGILGSGFAYIWNFKIMEAAGSAIASTVTYVTPVVAVIVGIIFLGEGVTWYEPVGGLIVLLGAAIGQQRIKLPSRS
;
A
#
# COMPACT_ATOMS: atom_id res chain seq x y z
N VAL A 1 38.69 6.95 9.92
CA VAL A 1 38.16 5.59 10.12
C VAL A 1 36.77 5.63 10.78
N HIS A 2 36.34 6.77 11.42
CA HIS A 2 35.04 6.87 12.10
C HIS A 2 33.84 7.25 11.21
N SER A 3 34.02 7.75 9.97
CA SER A 3 32.90 8.17 9.10
C SER A 3 32.24 7.02 8.34
N ALA A 4 32.97 5.96 8.04
CA ALA A 4 32.41 4.78 7.31
C ALA A 4 31.47 3.92 8.16
N SER A 5 31.71 3.84 9.47
CA SER A 5 30.88 3.05 10.40
C SER A 5 29.49 3.67 10.64
N ALA A 6 29.37 4.99 10.66
CA ALA A 6 28.08 5.67 10.86
C ALA A 6 27.19 5.60 9.62
N SER A 7 27.77 5.62 8.41
CA SER A 7 27.04 5.47 7.14
C SER A 7 26.48 4.04 6.99
N HIS A 8 27.24 3.02 7.38
CA HIS A 8 26.78 1.61 7.32
C HIS A 8 25.65 1.31 8.32
N LYS A 9 25.65 1.93 9.51
CA LYS A 9 24.62 1.74 10.53
C LYS A 9 23.30 2.41 10.15
N LYS A 10 23.34 3.52 9.40
CA LYS A 10 22.13 4.20 8.87
C LYS A 10 21.51 3.47 7.68
N SER A 11 22.32 2.75 6.89
CA SER A 11 21.90 1.94 5.75
C SER A 11 21.17 0.63 6.17
N SER A 12 21.56 0.04 7.28
CA SER A 12 20.99 -1.24 7.75
C SER A 12 19.56 -1.12 8.31
N ASN A 13 19.18 0.06 8.81
CA ASN A 13 17.94 0.18 9.59
C ASN A 13 16.64 0.28 8.73
N TRP A 14 16.70 0.82 7.50
CA TRP A 14 15.52 0.93 6.66
C TRP A 14 15.17 -0.39 5.96
N ILE A 15 16.14 -1.30 5.75
CA ILE A 15 15.89 -2.62 5.12
C ILE A 15 15.03 -3.51 6.03
N SER A 16 15.31 -3.51 7.34
CA SER A 16 14.49 -4.25 8.29
C SER A 16 13.06 -3.70 8.37
N LEU A 17 12.92 -2.37 8.35
CA LEU A 17 11.61 -1.73 8.27
C LEU A 17 10.87 -2.07 6.96
N TYR A 18 11.60 -2.15 5.85
CA TYR A 18 11.06 -2.51 4.55
C TYR A 18 10.48 -3.93 4.54
N ILE A 19 11.25 -4.91 5.08
CA ILE A 19 10.78 -6.29 5.18
C ILE A 19 9.58 -6.39 6.13
N ALA A 20 9.67 -5.78 7.31
CA ALA A 20 8.57 -5.75 8.28
C ALA A 20 7.30 -5.13 7.70
N LEU A 21 7.43 -4.00 6.98
CA LEU A 21 6.33 -3.33 6.31
C LEU A 21 5.69 -4.22 5.24
N GLY A 22 6.51 -4.90 4.42
CA GLY A 22 6.03 -5.82 3.39
C GLY A 22 5.24 -6.98 3.97
N VAL A 23 5.71 -7.56 5.07
CA VAL A 23 4.99 -8.64 5.79
C VAL A 23 3.67 -8.13 6.37
N VAL A 24 3.70 -7.01 7.10
CA VAL A 24 2.50 -6.44 7.73
C VAL A 24 1.45 -6.04 6.68
N TRP A 25 1.87 -5.43 5.58
CA TRP A 25 0.95 -5.08 4.50
C TRP A 25 0.48 -6.30 3.71
N GLY A 26 1.31 -7.33 3.56
CA GLY A 26 0.88 -8.60 2.95
C GLY A 26 -0.21 -9.30 3.77
N CYS A 27 -0.09 -9.29 5.10
CA CYS A 27 -1.13 -9.79 6.00
C CYS A 27 -2.39 -8.90 6.03
N SER A 28 -2.32 -7.65 5.56
CA SER A 28 -3.48 -6.73 5.61
C SER A 28 -4.67 -7.24 4.79
N PHE A 29 -4.45 -7.96 3.70
CA PHE A 29 -5.50 -8.51 2.85
C PHE A 29 -6.34 -9.55 3.60
N ILE A 30 -5.73 -10.49 4.31
CA ILE A 30 -6.48 -11.43 5.16
C ILE A 30 -7.22 -10.70 6.29
N PHE A 31 -6.63 -9.67 6.87
CA PHE A 31 -7.29 -8.91 7.94
C PHE A 31 -8.48 -8.09 7.41
N ILE A 32 -8.42 -7.57 6.17
CA ILE A 32 -9.55 -6.96 5.50
C ILE A 32 -10.65 -8.00 5.30
N LYS A 33 -10.32 -9.17 4.75
CA LYS A 33 -11.27 -10.27 4.51
C LYS A 33 -11.99 -10.69 5.79
N LEU A 34 -11.25 -10.89 6.89
CA LEU A 34 -11.81 -11.20 8.20
C LEU A 34 -12.64 -10.04 8.76
N GLY A 35 -12.22 -8.80 8.57
CA GLY A 35 -12.97 -7.62 8.97
C GLY A 35 -14.34 -7.53 8.29
N LEU A 36 -14.43 -7.95 7.02
CA LEU A 36 -15.68 -7.99 6.26
C LEU A 36 -16.71 -9.02 6.76
N GLU A 37 -16.30 -9.93 7.66
CA GLU A 37 -17.25 -10.84 8.30
C GLU A 37 -18.25 -10.12 9.22
N PHE A 38 -17.84 -8.98 9.82
CA PHE A 38 -18.69 -8.25 10.77
C PHE A 38 -18.80 -6.75 10.48
N LEU A 39 -18.02 -6.18 9.56
CA LEU A 39 -18.09 -4.79 9.13
C LEU A 39 -18.49 -4.68 7.66
N THR A 40 -19.04 -3.53 7.27
CA THR A 40 -19.15 -3.15 5.87
C THR A 40 -17.78 -2.78 5.29
N PRO A 41 -17.59 -2.71 3.96
CA PRO A 41 -16.35 -2.22 3.37
C PRO A 41 -15.93 -0.84 3.90
N ILE A 42 -16.88 0.07 4.08
CA ILE A 42 -16.65 1.40 4.69
C ILE A 42 -16.25 1.24 6.15
N GLY A 43 -16.89 0.32 6.88
CA GLY A 43 -16.56 0.00 8.27
C GLY A 43 -15.13 -0.51 8.43
N VAL A 44 -14.66 -1.39 7.53
CA VAL A 44 -13.28 -1.88 7.51
C VAL A 44 -12.31 -0.73 7.21
N ALA A 45 -12.58 0.09 6.18
CA ALA A 45 -11.75 1.22 5.83
C ALA A 45 -11.66 2.26 6.96
N PHE A 46 -12.79 2.61 7.59
CA PHE A 46 -12.83 3.53 8.73
C PHE A 46 -12.13 2.93 9.95
N GLY A 47 -12.43 1.68 10.30
CA GLY A 47 -11.87 1.00 11.47
C GLY A 47 -10.35 0.95 11.44
N ARG A 48 -9.76 0.53 10.29
CA ARG A 48 -8.30 0.48 10.16
C ARG A 48 -7.62 1.86 10.27
N VAL A 49 -8.22 2.89 9.68
CA VAL A 49 -7.65 4.24 9.66
C VAL A 49 -7.81 4.92 11.02
N SER A 50 -8.97 4.82 11.65
CA SER A 50 -9.24 5.44 12.96
C SER A 50 -8.48 4.77 14.09
N LEU A 51 -8.37 3.44 14.12
CA LEU A 51 -7.51 2.74 15.08
C LEU A 51 -6.04 3.12 14.88
N GLY A 52 -5.58 3.23 13.63
CA GLY A 52 -4.23 3.70 13.33
C GLY A 52 -4.00 5.14 13.78
N ALA A 53 -4.95 6.04 13.49
CA ALA A 53 -4.90 7.44 13.92
C ALA A 53 -4.85 7.55 15.46
N LEU A 54 -5.76 6.85 16.16
CA LEU A 54 -5.79 6.82 17.62
C LEU A 54 -4.46 6.33 18.20
N THR A 55 -3.94 5.21 17.66
CA THR A 55 -2.65 4.65 18.08
C THR A 55 -1.53 5.67 17.95
N LEU A 56 -1.44 6.36 16.80
CA LEU A 56 -0.35 7.31 16.56
C LEU A 56 -0.53 8.63 17.31
N LEU A 57 -1.76 9.09 17.53
CA LEU A 57 -2.02 10.26 18.37
C LEU A 57 -1.64 10.00 19.83
N LEU A 58 -2.00 8.83 20.37
CA LEU A 58 -1.57 8.41 21.70
C LEU A 58 -0.05 8.28 21.77
N TRP A 59 0.57 7.63 20.80
CA TRP A 59 2.03 7.50 20.69
C TRP A 59 2.72 8.86 20.64
N ALA A 60 2.24 9.78 19.81
CA ALA A 60 2.78 11.14 19.71
C ALA A 60 2.65 11.89 21.05
N ARG A 61 1.51 11.77 21.72
CA ARG A 61 1.27 12.37 23.05
C ARG A 61 2.24 11.85 24.10
N PHE A 62 2.47 10.53 24.15
CA PHE A 62 3.41 9.91 25.10
C PHE A 62 4.87 10.25 24.82
N LYS A 63 5.24 10.41 23.56
CA LYS A 63 6.62 10.74 23.12
C LYS A 63 6.90 12.24 23.04
N GLY A 64 5.91 13.10 23.28
CA GLY A 64 6.08 14.55 23.13
C GLY A 64 6.31 14.98 21.67
N ILE A 65 5.81 14.21 20.69
CA ILE A 65 5.97 14.50 19.28
C ILE A 65 4.91 15.54 18.87
N GLU A 66 5.36 16.67 18.33
CA GLU A 66 4.47 17.71 17.85
C GLU A 66 3.77 17.28 16.55
N LEU A 67 2.47 17.55 16.47
CA LEU A 67 1.70 17.35 15.24
C LEU A 67 2.05 18.44 14.21
N PRO A 68 1.79 18.17 12.90
CA PRO A 68 2.09 19.14 11.86
C PRO A 68 1.38 20.47 12.07
N LYS A 69 2.07 21.59 11.80
CA LYS A 69 1.53 22.94 11.93
C LYS A 69 1.26 23.54 10.54
N GLY A 70 0.24 24.39 10.46
CA GLY A 70 -0.09 25.12 9.24
C GLY A 70 -1.09 24.44 8.31
N ARG A 71 -2.06 25.21 7.81
CA ARG A 71 -3.19 24.72 6.97
C ARG A 71 -2.71 23.98 5.70
N LEU A 72 -1.66 24.48 5.04
CA LEU A 72 -1.14 23.88 3.83
C LEU A 72 -0.58 22.47 4.07
N MET A 73 0.10 22.26 5.22
CA MET A 73 0.61 20.93 5.56
C MET A 73 -0.53 19.95 5.80
N TRP A 74 -1.58 20.34 6.50
CA TRP A 74 -2.77 19.51 6.71
C TRP A 74 -3.50 19.20 5.39
N LEU A 75 -3.54 20.15 4.44
CA LEU A 75 -4.06 19.92 3.10
C LEU A 75 -3.25 18.84 2.35
N HIS A 76 -1.91 18.91 2.39
CA HIS A 76 -1.08 17.88 1.77
C HIS A 76 -1.27 16.51 2.44
N LEU A 77 -1.36 16.46 3.77
CA LEU A 77 -1.62 15.22 4.49
C LEU A 77 -3.02 14.66 4.18
N TRP A 78 -4.02 15.52 4.00
CA TRP A 78 -5.35 15.11 3.57
C TRP A 78 -5.34 14.50 2.17
N ILE A 79 -4.64 15.12 1.19
CA ILE A 79 -4.49 14.55 -0.15
C ILE A 79 -3.80 13.19 -0.09
N VAL A 80 -2.72 13.05 0.71
CA VAL A 80 -2.06 11.76 0.92
C VAL A 80 -3.01 10.76 1.58
N ALA A 81 -3.81 11.19 2.56
CA ALA A 81 -4.82 10.32 3.18
C ALA A 81 -5.87 9.83 2.18
N LEU A 82 -6.35 10.70 1.28
CA LEU A 82 -7.27 10.30 0.20
C LEU A 82 -6.63 9.24 -0.70
N LEU A 83 -5.40 9.48 -1.16
CA LEU A 83 -4.71 8.62 -2.12
C LEU A 83 -4.13 7.33 -1.52
N LEU A 84 -3.87 7.30 -0.21
CA LEU A 84 -3.18 6.17 0.42
C LEU A 84 -4.04 5.42 1.45
N ASN A 85 -5.12 6.03 1.95
CA ASN A 85 -5.93 5.44 3.01
C ASN A 85 -7.42 5.36 2.66
N VAL A 86 -8.04 6.48 2.23
CA VAL A 86 -9.50 6.58 2.09
C VAL A 86 -9.95 5.84 0.83
N ILE A 87 -9.56 6.32 -0.35
CA ILE A 87 -10.00 5.75 -1.63
C ILE A 87 -9.54 4.29 -1.76
N PRO A 88 -8.24 3.98 -1.62
CA PRO A 88 -7.80 2.59 -1.73
C PRO A 88 -8.38 1.70 -0.63
N GLY A 89 -8.53 2.21 0.60
CA GLY A 89 -9.08 1.46 1.72
C GLY A 89 -10.51 0.96 1.45
N ILE A 90 -11.36 1.82 0.87
CA ILE A 90 -12.72 1.45 0.44
C ILE A 90 -12.66 0.49 -0.75
N LEU A 91 -11.87 0.81 -1.78
CA LEU A 91 -11.83 0.03 -3.02
C LEU A 91 -11.29 -1.39 -2.81
N PHE A 92 -10.25 -1.57 -1.98
CA PHE A 92 -9.79 -2.91 -1.61
C PHE A 92 -10.85 -3.67 -0.82
N ALA A 93 -11.47 -3.03 0.19
CA ALA A 93 -12.51 -3.68 0.98
C ALA A 93 -13.74 -4.06 0.14
N VAL A 94 -14.18 -3.21 -0.80
CA VAL A 94 -15.26 -3.52 -1.74
C VAL A 94 -14.83 -4.67 -2.66
N ALA A 95 -13.65 -4.63 -3.25
CA ALA A 95 -13.19 -5.68 -4.14
C ALA A 95 -13.09 -7.04 -3.42
N GLU A 96 -12.58 -7.07 -2.20
CA GLU A 96 -12.43 -8.30 -1.42
C GLU A 96 -13.76 -8.91 -0.94
N THR A 97 -14.90 -8.26 -1.17
CA THR A 97 -16.22 -8.94 -1.05
C THR A 97 -16.43 -9.96 -2.15
N GLU A 98 -15.81 -9.78 -3.32
CA GLU A 98 -16.05 -10.55 -4.54
C GLU A 98 -14.83 -11.36 -5.00
N VAL A 99 -13.61 -10.96 -4.59
CA VAL A 99 -12.36 -11.64 -4.96
C VAL A 99 -11.61 -12.18 -3.74
N THR A 100 -10.60 -13.01 -3.98
CA THR A 100 -9.73 -13.55 -2.93
C THR A 100 -8.75 -12.50 -2.40
N SER A 101 -8.29 -12.67 -1.15
CA SER A 101 -7.23 -11.84 -0.57
C SER A 101 -5.89 -12.02 -1.31
N ILE A 102 -5.69 -13.20 -1.90
CA ILE A 102 -4.54 -13.53 -2.76
C ILE A 102 -4.52 -12.64 -4.00
N LEU A 103 -5.64 -12.58 -4.75
CA LEU A 103 -5.73 -11.75 -5.97
C LEU A 103 -5.52 -10.27 -5.63
N ALA A 104 -6.15 -9.77 -4.57
CA ALA A 104 -5.96 -8.40 -4.10
C ALA A 104 -4.49 -8.09 -3.78
N GLY A 105 -3.81 -9.01 -3.08
CA GLY A 105 -2.38 -8.92 -2.76
C GLY A 105 -1.48 -8.93 -4.00
N ILE A 106 -1.79 -9.77 -5.00
CA ILE A 106 -1.02 -9.84 -6.25
C ILE A 106 -1.22 -8.56 -7.08
N ILE A 107 -2.45 -8.06 -7.22
CA ILE A 107 -2.71 -6.80 -7.94
C ILE A 107 -2.03 -5.62 -7.25
N ASN A 108 -1.92 -5.64 -5.92
CA ASN A 108 -1.18 -4.60 -5.19
C ASN A 108 0.29 -4.48 -5.63
N ALA A 109 0.91 -5.55 -6.14
CA ALA A 109 2.26 -5.50 -6.70
C ALA A 109 2.39 -4.66 -7.98
N VAL A 110 1.28 -4.22 -8.57
CA VAL A 110 1.26 -3.26 -9.69
C VAL A 110 1.61 -1.84 -9.23
N THR A 111 1.53 -1.54 -7.94
CA THR A 111 1.77 -0.20 -7.37
C THR A 111 3.08 0.45 -7.85
N PRO A 112 4.24 -0.21 -7.89
CA PRO A 112 5.47 0.43 -8.37
C PRO A 112 5.43 0.78 -9.86
N LEU A 113 4.69 0.04 -10.67
CA LEU A 113 4.47 0.38 -12.08
C LEU A 113 3.59 1.62 -12.19
N MET A 114 2.54 1.72 -11.39
CA MET A 114 1.71 2.94 -11.30
C MET A 114 2.50 4.13 -10.74
N THR A 115 3.41 3.90 -9.79
CA THR A 115 4.33 4.94 -9.28
C THR A 115 5.25 5.45 -10.40
N LEU A 116 5.81 4.54 -11.18
CA LEU A 116 6.66 4.90 -12.31
C LEU A 116 5.86 5.67 -13.37
N LEU A 117 4.66 5.22 -13.70
CA LEU A 117 3.76 5.91 -14.62
C LEU A 117 3.41 7.32 -14.11
N ALA A 118 3.08 7.47 -12.84
CA ALA A 118 2.79 8.76 -12.22
C ALA A 118 4.00 9.72 -12.30
N ILE A 119 5.22 9.22 -12.05
CA ILE A 119 6.46 10.01 -12.20
C ILE A 119 6.64 10.45 -13.65
N MET A 120 6.41 9.57 -14.62
CA MET A 120 6.57 9.88 -16.04
C MET A 120 5.55 10.90 -16.56
N VAL A 121 4.31 10.86 -16.08
CA VAL A 121 3.21 11.68 -16.59
C VAL A 121 3.05 12.99 -15.82
N ALA A 122 2.98 12.93 -14.49
CA ALA A 122 2.60 14.07 -13.65
C ALA A 122 3.79 14.73 -12.93
N PHE A 123 4.86 14.00 -12.68
CA PHE A 123 6.02 14.49 -11.94
C PHE A 123 7.27 14.52 -12.84
N ARG A 124 7.09 14.98 -14.07
CA ARG A 124 8.09 15.05 -15.14
C ARG A 124 9.29 15.90 -14.73
N GLU A 125 10.29 15.26 -14.15
CA GLU A 125 11.62 15.88 -13.98
C GLU A 125 12.59 15.41 -15.07
N GLU A 126 12.30 14.23 -15.72
CA GLU A 126 13.13 13.66 -16.77
C GLU A 126 12.27 12.97 -17.85
N LYS A 127 12.82 12.88 -19.09
CA LYS A 127 12.20 12.07 -20.16
C LYS A 127 12.20 10.58 -19.77
N PRO A 128 11.12 9.84 -20.12
CA PRO A 128 11.08 8.40 -19.84
C PRO A 128 12.24 7.68 -20.54
N LYS A 129 12.95 6.86 -19.83
CA LYS A 129 14.05 6.05 -20.36
C LYS A 129 13.51 4.73 -20.91
N SER A 130 14.17 4.17 -21.93
CA SER A 130 13.72 2.95 -22.62
C SER A 130 13.44 1.77 -21.66
N TYR A 131 14.27 1.58 -20.64
CA TYR A 131 14.06 0.53 -19.65
C TYR A 131 12.77 0.73 -18.81
N GLN A 132 12.34 1.98 -18.59
CA GLN A 132 11.10 2.28 -17.91
C GLN A 132 9.88 1.86 -18.75
N VAL A 133 9.94 2.15 -20.05
CA VAL A 133 8.89 1.72 -20.99
C VAL A 133 8.82 0.20 -21.09
N VAL A 134 9.97 -0.47 -21.21
CA VAL A 134 10.04 -1.95 -21.23
C VAL A 134 9.50 -2.52 -19.92
N GLY A 135 9.88 -1.96 -18.79
CA GLY A 135 9.38 -2.37 -17.48
C GLY A 135 7.86 -2.24 -17.36
N LEU A 136 7.28 -1.12 -17.82
CA LEU A 136 5.82 -0.92 -17.84
C LEU A 136 5.11 -1.94 -18.72
N LEU A 137 5.61 -2.17 -19.95
CA LEU A 137 5.01 -3.15 -20.87
C LEU A 137 5.08 -4.57 -20.29
N THR A 138 6.23 -4.96 -19.74
CA THR A 138 6.39 -6.27 -19.08
C THR A 138 5.44 -6.41 -17.90
N GLY A 139 5.33 -5.39 -17.05
CA GLY A 139 4.40 -5.40 -15.93
C GLY A 139 2.94 -5.47 -16.36
N PHE A 140 2.56 -4.76 -17.42
CA PHE A 140 1.22 -4.82 -17.98
C PHE A 140 0.87 -6.24 -18.48
N LEU A 141 1.79 -6.91 -19.17
CA LEU A 141 1.62 -8.32 -19.55
C LEU A 141 1.45 -9.22 -18.32
N GLY A 142 2.19 -8.95 -17.25
CA GLY A 142 2.03 -9.65 -15.97
C GLY A 142 0.63 -9.46 -15.38
N VAL A 143 0.07 -8.26 -15.41
CA VAL A 143 -1.31 -8.01 -14.95
C VAL A 143 -2.32 -8.80 -15.77
N LEU A 144 -2.20 -8.77 -17.11
CA LEU A 144 -3.07 -9.57 -17.99
C LEU A 144 -2.97 -11.07 -17.68
N THR A 145 -1.76 -11.54 -17.33
CA THR A 145 -1.55 -12.94 -16.92
C THR A 145 -2.23 -13.24 -15.60
N VAL A 146 -2.05 -12.39 -14.55
CA VAL A 146 -2.72 -12.56 -13.25
C VAL A 146 -4.23 -12.64 -13.39
N LEU A 147 -4.80 -11.83 -14.28
CA LEU A 147 -6.24 -11.78 -14.51
C LEU A 147 -6.77 -12.92 -15.39
N GLY A 148 -5.91 -13.78 -15.93
CA GLY A 148 -6.34 -14.81 -16.86
C GLY A 148 -7.02 -14.26 -18.11
N ALA A 149 -6.48 -13.15 -18.67
CA ALA A 149 -7.14 -12.37 -19.72
C ALA A 149 -7.53 -13.18 -20.98
N TRP A 150 -6.84 -14.29 -21.25
CA TRP A 150 -7.17 -15.23 -22.33
C TRP A 150 -8.44 -16.06 -22.08
N GLN A 151 -8.94 -16.07 -20.83
CA GLN A 151 -10.19 -16.73 -20.42
C GLN A 151 -11.35 -15.73 -20.28
N GLY A 152 -11.18 -14.48 -20.76
CA GLY A 152 -12.20 -13.42 -20.63
C GLY A 152 -12.31 -12.84 -19.22
N LEU A 153 -11.16 -12.56 -18.56
CA LEU A 153 -11.04 -12.16 -17.14
C LEU A 153 -11.38 -13.25 -16.12
N GLY A 154 -11.60 -14.49 -16.58
CA GLY A 154 -11.96 -15.61 -15.71
C GLY A 154 -13.29 -15.40 -14.99
N GLU A 155 -13.41 -15.93 -13.79
CA GLU A 155 -14.58 -15.76 -12.93
C GLU A 155 -14.54 -14.44 -12.12
N ASN A 156 -13.52 -13.60 -12.30
CA ASN A 156 -13.34 -12.39 -11.51
C ASN A 156 -14.28 -11.27 -11.97
N PRO A 157 -15.11 -10.70 -11.10
CA PRO A 157 -15.98 -9.60 -11.44
C PRO A 157 -15.20 -8.37 -11.94
N VAL A 158 -15.60 -7.85 -13.11
CA VAL A 158 -14.92 -6.69 -13.72
C VAL A 158 -14.88 -5.49 -12.76
N GLY A 159 -15.96 -5.27 -12.00
CA GLY A 159 -16.06 -4.18 -11.03
C GLY A 159 -14.98 -4.28 -9.94
N ALA A 160 -14.77 -5.48 -9.39
CA ALA A 160 -13.75 -5.71 -8.36
C ALA A 160 -12.33 -5.49 -8.90
N VAL A 161 -12.04 -5.99 -10.10
CA VAL A 161 -10.73 -5.79 -10.76
C VAL A 161 -10.47 -4.31 -11.02
N VAL A 162 -11.44 -3.57 -11.54
CA VAL A 162 -11.33 -2.13 -11.76
C VAL A 162 -11.11 -1.38 -10.44
N ALA A 163 -11.83 -1.75 -9.37
CA ALA A 163 -11.63 -1.17 -8.05
C ALA A 163 -10.19 -1.37 -7.56
N LEU A 164 -9.63 -2.58 -7.67
CA LEU A 164 -8.24 -2.85 -7.28
C LEU A 164 -7.24 -2.04 -8.12
N LEU A 165 -7.44 -1.95 -9.44
CA LEU A 165 -6.56 -1.16 -10.32
C LEU A 165 -6.63 0.34 -10.01
N CYS A 166 -7.82 0.88 -9.71
CA CYS A 166 -7.98 2.25 -9.25
C CYS A 166 -7.28 2.49 -7.90
N ALA A 167 -7.39 1.54 -6.97
CA ALA A 167 -6.72 1.63 -5.68
C ALA A 167 -5.20 1.70 -5.82
N VAL A 168 -4.59 0.82 -6.63
CA VAL A 168 -3.13 0.83 -6.85
C VAL A 168 -2.67 2.04 -7.67
N ALA A 169 -3.51 2.59 -8.54
CA ALA A 169 -3.24 3.86 -9.20
C ALA A 169 -3.16 5.03 -8.20
N CYS A 170 -4.09 5.09 -7.24
CA CYS A 170 -4.04 6.06 -6.14
C CYS A 170 -2.73 5.90 -5.32
N TYR A 171 -2.35 4.65 -4.97
CA TYR A 171 -1.06 4.38 -4.32
C TYR A 171 0.10 4.89 -5.16
N GLY A 172 0.11 4.59 -6.47
CA GLY A 172 1.14 5.03 -7.39
C GLY A 172 1.36 6.53 -7.41
N ILE A 173 0.28 7.32 -7.34
CA ILE A 173 0.34 8.79 -7.29
C ILE A 173 0.79 9.28 -5.92
N SER A 174 0.40 8.60 -4.82
CA SER A 174 0.66 9.04 -3.46
C SER A 174 2.15 9.10 -3.11
N PHE A 175 2.95 8.17 -3.62
CA PHE A 175 4.40 8.10 -3.33
C PHE A 175 5.17 9.31 -3.86
N PRO A 176 5.13 9.66 -5.16
CA PRO A 176 5.81 10.84 -5.67
C PRO A 176 5.21 12.14 -5.13
N TYR A 177 3.89 12.19 -4.88
CA TYR A 177 3.25 13.32 -4.24
C TYR A 177 3.82 13.58 -2.83
N SER A 178 3.88 12.54 -2.00
CA SER A 178 4.44 12.63 -0.64
C SER A 178 5.90 13.08 -0.66
N ARG A 179 6.69 12.53 -1.59
CA ARG A 179 8.09 12.93 -1.75
C ARG A 179 8.24 14.41 -2.13
N LYS A 180 7.37 14.92 -2.99
CA LYS A 180 7.45 16.29 -3.50
C LYS A 180 6.93 17.33 -2.51
N PHE A 181 5.82 17.06 -1.83
CA PHE A 181 5.09 18.06 -1.06
C PHE A 181 5.14 17.87 0.45
N VAL A 182 5.38 16.65 0.94
CA VAL A 182 5.32 16.31 2.37
C VAL A 182 6.70 16.19 2.98
N LEU A 183 7.57 15.36 2.42
CA LEU A 183 8.91 15.10 2.96
C LEU A 183 9.83 16.33 3.03
N PRO A 184 9.79 17.31 2.09
CA PRO A 184 10.66 18.49 2.17
C PRO A 184 10.44 19.34 3.42
N LYS A 185 9.33 19.16 4.12
CA LYS A 185 9.04 19.87 5.39
C LYS A 185 9.84 19.36 6.58
N LYS A 186 10.58 18.23 6.43
CA LYS A 186 11.47 17.64 7.44
C LYS A 186 10.82 17.39 8.81
N LEU A 187 9.51 17.07 8.80
CA LEU A 187 8.80 16.66 10.01
C LEU A 187 9.09 15.19 10.32
N GLN A 188 8.94 14.80 11.58
CA GLN A 188 9.14 13.41 12.00
C GLN A 188 8.10 12.49 11.30
N ALA A 189 8.50 11.29 10.92
CA ALA A 189 7.65 10.32 10.26
C ALA A 189 6.38 9.99 11.09
N GLU A 190 6.52 9.95 12.40
CA GLU A 190 5.43 9.76 13.36
C GLU A 190 4.40 10.88 13.28
N SER A 191 4.86 12.14 13.19
CA SER A 191 4.02 13.34 13.05
C SER A 191 3.25 13.31 11.72
N LEU A 192 3.94 12.95 10.62
CA LEU A 192 3.34 12.85 9.29
C LEU A 192 2.29 11.75 9.22
N ALA A 193 2.61 10.55 9.73
CA ALA A 193 1.70 9.42 9.73
C ALA A 193 0.47 9.69 10.62
N ALA A 194 0.65 10.28 11.82
CA ALA A 194 -0.45 10.66 12.68
C ALA A 194 -1.39 11.67 12.01
N GLY A 195 -0.84 12.72 11.40
CA GLY A 195 -1.63 13.72 10.68
C GLY A 195 -2.38 13.14 9.48
N GLN A 196 -1.70 12.32 8.66
CA GLN A 196 -2.31 11.64 7.52
C GLN A 196 -3.49 10.76 7.94
N LEU A 197 -3.30 9.87 8.91
CA LEU A 197 -4.37 8.98 9.37
C LEU A 197 -5.51 9.72 10.04
N THR A 198 -5.23 10.80 10.78
CA THR A 198 -6.26 11.66 11.36
C THR A 198 -7.14 12.29 10.27
N MET A 199 -6.55 12.83 9.19
CA MET A 199 -7.32 13.36 8.06
C MET A 199 -8.14 12.29 7.36
N GLY A 200 -7.59 11.08 7.22
CA GLY A 200 -8.32 9.93 6.67
C GLY A 200 -9.50 9.52 7.55
N ALA A 201 -9.32 9.44 8.86
CA ALA A 201 -10.38 9.09 9.81
C ALA A 201 -11.52 10.13 9.79
N ILE A 202 -11.17 11.43 9.79
CA ILE A 202 -12.16 12.52 9.70
C ILE A 202 -12.95 12.41 8.38
N THR A 203 -12.29 12.10 7.27
CA THR A 203 -12.95 11.98 5.96
C THR A 203 -13.88 10.77 5.89
N LEU A 204 -13.49 9.64 6.48
CA LEU A 204 -14.30 8.41 6.48
C LEU A 204 -15.43 8.43 7.51
N LEU A 205 -15.34 9.25 8.56
CA LEU A 205 -16.33 9.28 9.63
C LEU A 205 -17.77 9.52 9.15
N PRO A 206 -18.09 10.52 8.30
CA PRO A 206 -19.44 10.70 7.79
C PRO A 206 -19.97 9.49 7.01
N MET A 207 -19.10 8.86 6.19
CA MET A 207 -19.46 7.67 5.43
C MET A 207 -19.74 6.49 6.36
N TYR A 208 -18.93 6.31 7.40
CA TYR A 208 -19.12 5.28 8.42
C TYR A 208 -20.44 5.46 9.18
N LEU A 209 -20.82 6.68 9.53
CA LEU A 209 -22.07 6.95 10.24
C LEU A 209 -23.32 6.63 9.41
N VAL A 210 -23.19 6.64 8.07
CA VAL A 210 -24.30 6.32 7.14
C VAL A 210 -24.38 4.83 6.84
N ASP A 211 -23.26 4.16 6.54
CA ASP A 211 -23.24 2.79 6.01
C ASP A 211 -22.13 1.91 6.62
N GLY A 212 -21.47 2.39 7.67
CA GLY A 212 -20.35 1.66 8.27
C GLY A 212 -20.72 0.75 9.44
N ILE A 213 -22.01 0.69 9.82
CA ILE A 213 -22.45 -0.01 11.03
C ILE A 213 -22.24 -1.53 10.89
N ALA A 214 -21.75 -2.13 11.96
CA ALA A 214 -21.39 -3.52 12.03
C ALA A 214 -22.57 -4.47 11.79
N LYS A 215 -22.28 -5.60 11.16
CA LYS A 215 -23.17 -6.74 11.10
C LYS A 215 -23.16 -7.47 12.46
N ASP A 216 -24.24 -8.15 12.83
CA ASP A 216 -24.41 -8.83 14.13
C ASP A 216 -23.54 -10.10 14.32
N ASN A 217 -22.34 -10.15 13.76
CA ASN A 217 -21.49 -11.34 13.80
C ASN A 217 -20.12 -11.05 14.44
N TYR A 218 -20.13 -10.65 15.69
CA TYR A 218 -18.90 -10.37 16.43
C TYR A 218 -18.23 -11.67 16.90
N ARG A 219 -17.08 -11.98 16.29
CA ARG A 219 -16.21 -13.08 16.73
C ARG A 219 -14.84 -12.53 17.15
N PRO A 220 -14.15 -13.17 18.13
CA PRO A 220 -12.84 -12.69 18.61
C PRO A 220 -11.79 -12.58 17.49
N GLY A 221 -11.75 -13.55 16.57
CA GLY A 221 -10.79 -13.58 15.48
C GLY A 221 -10.85 -12.35 14.54
N PRO A 222 -12.02 -12.08 13.91
CA PRO A 222 -12.22 -10.87 13.08
C PRO A 222 -11.96 -9.56 13.83
N VAL A 223 -12.37 -9.45 15.08
CA VAL A 223 -12.10 -8.26 15.92
C VAL A 223 -10.59 -8.09 16.14
N PHE A 224 -9.88 -9.16 16.48
CA PHE A 224 -8.42 -9.13 16.62
C PHE A 224 -7.72 -8.78 15.30
N ALA A 225 -8.20 -9.31 14.17
CA ALA A 225 -7.71 -8.97 12.84
C ALA A 225 -7.84 -7.46 12.56
N MET A 226 -8.99 -6.86 12.88
CA MET A 226 -9.20 -5.41 12.71
C MET A 226 -8.34 -4.57 13.63
N LEU A 227 -8.13 -4.97 14.89
CA LEU A 227 -7.21 -4.29 15.81
C LEU A 227 -5.77 -4.34 15.26
N THR A 228 -5.33 -5.50 14.78
CA THR A 228 -4.00 -5.68 14.19
C THR A 228 -3.85 -4.86 12.92
N LEU A 229 -4.86 -4.88 12.03
CA LEU A 229 -4.88 -4.08 10.81
C LEU A 229 -4.80 -2.58 11.09
N GLY A 230 -5.51 -2.09 12.11
CA GLY A 230 -5.50 -0.68 12.49
C GLY A 230 -4.18 -0.27 13.17
N ILE A 231 -3.75 -1.00 14.20
CA ILE A 231 -2.58 -0.64 15.02
C ILE A 231 -1.28 -0.86 14.24
N LEU A 232 -1.07 -2.06 13.71
CA LEU A 232 0.16 -2.41 12.99
C LEU A 232 0.07 -2.05 11.51
N GLY A 233 -0.98 -2.52 10.81
CA GLY A 233 -1.12 -2.38 9.36
C GLY A 233 -1.38 -0.94 8.89
N SER A 234 -1.92 -0.09 9.76
CA SER A 234 -2.11 1.33 9.47
C SER A 234 -1.25 2.21 10.38
N GLY A 235 -1.28 2.06 11.70
CA GLY A 235 -0.52 2.90 12.64
C GLY A 235 0.98 2.86 12.36
N PHE A 236 1.67 1.86 12.87
CA PHE A 236 3.13 1.77 12.77
C PHE A 236 3.64 1.59 11.33
N ALA A 237 2.86 0.92 10.48
CA ALA A 237 3.23 0.70 9.08
C ALA A 237 3.47 2.02 8.32
N TYR A 238 2.65 3.06 8.54
CA TYR A 238 2.85 4.36 7.88
C TYR A 238 4.04 5.13 8.42
N ILE A 239 4.40 4.96 9.70
CA ILE A 239 5.68 5.47 10.22
C ILE A 239 6.85 4.83 9.45
N TRP A 240 6.84 3.51 9.32
CA TRP A 240 7.88 2.79 8.58
C TRP A 240 7.92 3.20 7.12
N ASN A 241 6.76 3.37 6.48
CA ASN A 241 6.68 3.83 5.09
C ASN A 241 7.32 5.21 4.90
N PHE A 242 7.03 6.19 5.75
CA PHE A 242 7.67 7.50 5.67
C PHE A 242 9.18 7.42 5.92
N LYS A 243 9.63 6.61 6.89
CA LYS A 243 11.08 6.41 7.15
C LYS A 243 11.80 5.77 5.96
N ILE A 244 11.18 4.78 5.31
CA ILE A 244 11.73 4.15 4.10
C ILE A 244 11.77 5.17 2.96
N MET A 245 10.70 5.93 2.77
CA MET A 245 10.60 6.94 1.72
C MET A 245 11.64 8.06 1.90
N GLU A 246 11.89 8.48 3.14
CA GLU A 246 12.95 9.45 3.49
C GLU A 246 14.34 8.89 3.23
N ALA A 247 14.61 7.64 3.62
CA ALA A 247 15.92 7.02 3.52
C ALA A 247 16.29 6.56 2.10
N ALA A 248 15.31 6.01 1.35
CA ALA A 248 15.55 5.33 0.07
C ALA A 248 14.77 5.93 -1.12
N GLY A 249 13.89 6.88 -0.87
CA GLY A 249 13.07 7.55 -1.89
C GLY A 249 11.77 6.83 -2.21
N SER A 250 10.87 7.53 -2.92
CA SER A 250 9.52 7.08 -3.23
C SER A 250 9.48 5.82 -4.11
N ALA A 251 10.36 5.73 -5.11
CA ALA A 251 10.41 4.59 -6.01
C ALA A 251 10.81 3.29 -5.28
N ILE A 252 11.75 3.34 -4.32
CA ILE A 252 12.11 2.17 -3.50
C ILE A 252 11.02 1.88 -2.47
N ALA A 253 10.44 2.90 -1.83
CA ALA A 253 9.36 2.70 -0.88
C ALA A 253 8.14 2.00 -1.52
N SER A 254 7.78 2.35 -2.75
CA SER A 254 6.68 1.67 -3.45
C SER A 254 6.95 0.18 -3.72
N THR A 255 8.22 -0.26 -3.82
CA THR A 255 8.55 -1.67 -4.03
C THR A 255 8.31 -2.57 -2.82
N VAL A 256 8.00 -2.01 -1.65
CA VAL A 256 7.53 -2.81 -0.51
C VAL A 256 6.35 -3.68 -0.90
N THR A 257 5.51 -3.20 -1.80
CA THR A 257 4.36 -3.94 -2.33
C THR A 257 4.74 -5.19 -3.14
N TYR A 258 6.02 -5.45 -3.44
CA TYR A 258 6.47 -6.70 -4.03
C TYR A 258 6.59 -7.85 -3.01
N VAL A 259 6.77 -7.52 -1.75
CA VAL A 259 6.77 -8.53 -0.68
C VAL A 259 5.33 -8.97 -0.39
N THR A 260 4.36 -8.09 -0.58
CA THR A 260 2.96 -8.34 -0.19
C THR A 260 2.31 -9.54 -0.87
N PRO A 261 2.48 -9.81 -2.19
CA PRO A 261 1.86 -11.00 -2.82
C PRO A 261 2.38 -12.31 -2.25
N VAL A 262 3.68 -12.38 -1.97
CA VAL A 262 4.28 -13.59 -1.40
C VAL A 262 3.64 -13.90 -0.05
N VAL A 263 3.49 -12.89 0.79
CA VAL A 263 2.86 -13.04 2.10
C VAL A 263 1.35 -13.31 1.96
N ALA A 264 0.65 -12.60 1.07
CA ALA A 264 -0.78 -12.78 0.83
C ALA A 264 -1.12 -14.21 0.37
N VAL A 265 -0.33 -14.76 -0.57
CA VAL A 265 -0.48 -16.15 -1.05
C VAL A 265 -0.29 -17.14 0.11
N ILE A 266 0.81 -17.03 0.85
CA ILE A 266 1.10 -17.94 1.97
C ILE A 266 -0.01 -17.89 3.01
N VAL A 267 -0.41 -16.68 3.40
CA VAL A 267 -1.38 -16.45 4.48
C VAL A 267 -2.79 -16.79 4.02
N GLY A 268 -3.18 -16.46 2.77
CA GLY A 268 -4.47 -16.79 2.20
C GLY A 268 -4.72 -18.30 2.08
N ILE A 269 -3.71 -19.06 1.63
CA ILE A 269 -3.80 -20.52 1.57
C ILE A 269 -3.90 -21.13 2.99
N ILE A 270 -3.01 -20.74 3.91
CA ILE A 270 -2.90 -21.38 5.22
C ILE A 270 -4.09 -21.06 6.12
N PHE A 271 -4.55 -19.81 6.14
CA PHE A 271 -5.55 -19.35 7.11
C PHE A 271 -6.97 -19.23 6.55
N LEU A 272 -7.14 -18.97 5.24
CA LEU A 272 -8.46 -18.87 4.62
C LEU A 272 -8.79 -20.05 3.70
N GLY A 273 -7.84 -20.93 3.40
CA GLY A 273 -8.05 -22.03 2.46
C GLY A 273 -8.34 -21.56 1.03
N GLU A 274 -7.87 -20.34 0.67
CA GLU A 274 -8.09 -19.80 -0.66
C GLU A 274 -7.36 -20.63 -1.72
N GLY A 275 -8.05 -20.92 -2.83
CA GLY A 275 -7.44 -21.56 -4.00
C GLY A 275 -6.57 -20.58 -4.77
N VAL A 276 -5.49 -21.09 -5.39
CA VAL A 276 -4.61 -20.32 -6.27
C VAL A 276 -4.62 -20.96 -7.64
N THR A 277 -4.92 -20.18 -8.65
CA THR A 277 -4.78 -20.61 -10.04
C THR A 277 -3.33 -20.46 -10.48
N TRP A 278 -2.86 -21.35 -11.38
CA TRP A 278 -1.47 -21.36 -11.80
C TRP A 278 -0.98 -20.05 -12.43
N TYR A 279 -1.85 -19.31 -13.06
CA TYR A 279 -1.53 -18.06 -13.75
C TYR A 279 -1.37 -16.86 -12.80
N GLU A 280 -1.95 -16.89 -11.60
CA GLU A 280 -1.80 -15.82 -10.61
C GLU A 280 -0.34 -15.66 -10.14
N PRO A 281 0.35 -16.71 -9.64
CA PRO A 281 1.74 -16.56 -9.23
C PRO A 281 2.68 -16.32 -10.43
N VAL A 282 2.38 -16.90 -11.60
CA VAL A 282 3.18 -16.67 -12.82
C VAL A 282 3.07 -15.21 -13.27
N GLY A 283 1.86 -14.69 -13.34
CA GLY A 283 1.63 -13.27 -13.66
C GLY A 283 2.24 -12.32 -12.62
N GLY A 284 2.15 -12.67 -11.34
CA GLY A 284 2.80 -11.93 -10.26
C GLY A 284 4.32 -11.85 -10.45
N LEU A 285 4.97 -12.94 -10.83
CA LEU A 285 6.41 -12.96 -11.16
C LEU A 285 6.74 -12.05 -12.36
N ILE A 286 5.89 -12.03 -13.39
CA ILE A 286 6.08 -11.15 -14.56
C ILE A 286 5.91 -9.67 -14.14
N VAL A 287 4.95 -9.34 -13.27
CA VAL A 287 4.80 -7.98 -12.69
C VAL A 287 6.08 -7.58 -11.95
N LEU A 288 6.61 -8.47 -11.10
CA LEU A 288 7.85 -8.24 -10.35
C LEU A 288 9.05 -7.99 -11.29
N LEU A 289 9.17 -8.78 -12.37
CA LEU A 289 10.20 -8.60 -13.38
C LEU A 289 10.07 -7.24 -14.08
N GLY A 290 8.86 -6.87 -14.52
CA GLY A 290 8.60 -5.59 -15.16
C GLY A 290 9.00 -4.41 -14.28
N ALA A 291 8.67 -4.49 -13.02
CA ALA A 291 9.02 -3.46 -12.07
C ALA A 291 10.53 -3.43 -11.74
N ALA A 292 11.20 -4.57 -11.64
CA ALA A 292 12.66 -4.64 -11.46
C ALA A 292 13.41 -4.06 -12.67
N ILE A 293 12.93 -4.28 -13.89
CA ILE A 293 13.44 -3.65 -15.11
C ILE A 293 13.21 -2.14 -15.07
N GLY A 294 11.98 -1.69 -14.81
CA GLY A 294 11.61 -0.27 -14.76
C GLY A 294 12.38 0.55 -13.71
N GLN A 295 12.88 -0.12 -12.67
CA GLN A 295 13.69 0.49 -11.60
C GLN A 295 15.21 0.28 -11.78
N GLN A 296 15.66 -0.26 -12.91
CA GLN A 296 17.06 -0.61 -13.18
C GLN A 296 17.69 -1.59 -12.17
N ARG A 297 16.89 -2.39 -11.47
CA ARG A 297 17.42 -3.49 -10.65
C ARG A 297 17.96 -4.61 -11.52
N ILE A 298 17.35 -4.80 -12.69
CA ILE A 298 17.84 -5.67 -13.77
C ILE A 298 18.25 -4.75 -14.92
N LYS A 299 19.54 -4.77 -15.27
CA LYS A 299 20.07 -4.02 -16.42
C LYS A 299 19.76 -4.78 -17.71
N LEU A 300 19.03 -4.15 -18.61
CA LEU A 300 18.90 -4.64 -19.98
C LEU A 300 20.23 -4.43 -20.70
N PRO A 301 20.65 -5.38 -21.57
CA PRO A 301 21.83 -5.17 -22.40
C PRO A 301 21.63 -3.90 -23.23
N SER A 302 22.58 -2.97 -23.12
CA SER A 302 22.60 -1.77 -23.97
C SER A 302 22.80 -2.23 -25.40
N ARG A 303 21.87 -1.90 -26.29
CA ARG A 303 22.18 -1.93 -27.73
C ARG A 303 23.26 -0.86 -27.95
N SER A 304 24.51 -1.34 -28.20
CA SER A 304 25.61 -0.55 -28.73
C SER A 304 25.24 0.03 -30.07
#